data_b4e6896e0399efabfe48c496025498db
#
_entry.id   b4e6896e0399efabfe48c496025498db
#
_cell.length_a   1.000
_cell.length_b   1.000
_cell.length_c   1.000
_cell.angle_alpha   90.00
_cell.angle_beta   90.00
_cell.angle_gamma   90.00
#
_symmetry.space_group_name_H-M   'P 1'
#
loop_
_entity.id
_entity.type
_entity.pdbx_description
1 polymer ?
#
loop_
_entity_poly.entity_id
_entity_poly.type
_entity_poly.pdbx_seq_one_letter_code
_entity_poly.pdbx_strand_id
1 'polypeptide(L)'
;MASAVTFTYYLKASQKRHSYVSAAFGVFYAFCAYFLAYYWNIMWIDGMILLPLIVLGIEQLVNNGKGALYTGALAVLLLSNYYMGYMACIFSVLYFLAYFLMTAKPRPEQSGEKLTTREKYSAKNLMRHPFLNRCARFAGFSLLAGGLCAVTLLPTYFLLRGSSATSDSFPTTFESYFTIFDFLTSHLSALETTIRSSGDDVLPNIYCGVLPLLLVPLYLINRRISLREKAVYIVPVS
;
A
#
# COMPACT_ATOMS: atom_id res chain seq x y z
N MET A 1 9.97 -4.55 -16.78
CA MET A 1 8.82 -4.90 -17.67
C MET A 1 7.62 -5.43 -16.89
N ALA A 2 7.77 -6.43 -16.01
CA ALA A 2 6.64 -6.98 -15.22
C ALA A 2 5.90 -5.92 -14.40
N SER A 3 6.61 -4.99 -13.73
CA SER A 3 6.05 -3.87 -12.97
C SER A 3 5.19 -2.92 -13.81
N ALA A 4 5.59 -2.63 -15.05
CA ALA A 4 4.77 -1.83 -15.97
C ALA A 4 3.45 -2.53 -16.28
N VAL A 5 3.50 -3.84 -16.50
CA VAL A 5 2.31 -4.64 -16.83
C VAL A 5 1.35 -4.70 -15.64
N THR A 6 1.85 -5.02 -14.44
CA THR A 6 1.02 -5.12 -13.23
C THR A 6 0.38 -3.78 -12.87
N PHE A 7 1.13 -2.68 -12.97
CA PHE A 7 0.60 -1.34 -12.70
C PHE A 7 -0.41 -0.90 -13.76
N THR A 8 -0.14 -1.16 -15.06
CA THR A 8 -1.12 -0.90 -16.13
C THR A 8 -2.41 -1.70 -15.92
N TYR A 9 -2.28 -2.98 -15.53
CA TYR A 9 -3.42 -3.83 -15.23
C TYR A 9 -4.23 -3.28 -14.05
N TYR A 10 -3.55 -2.87 -12.98
CA TYR A 10 -4.19 -2.19 -11.84
C TYR A 10 -4.99 -0.97 -12.29
N LEU A 11 -4.38 -0.05 -13.03
CA LEU A 11 -5.04 1.17 -13.47
C LEU A 11 -6.28 0.88 -14.36
N LYS A 12 -6.17 -0.09 -15.27
CA LYS A 12 -7.30 -0.49 -16.13
C LYS A 12 -8.44 -1.11 -15.32
N ALA A 13 -8.12 -1.97 -14.36
CA ALA A 13 -9.11 -2.67 -13.56
C ALA A 13 -9.80 -1.74 -12.55
N SER A 14 -9.04 -0.86 -11.89
CA SER A 14 -9.55 0.09 -10.89
C SER A 14 -10.38 1.21 -11.55
N GLN A 15 -9.90 1.80 -12.63
CA GLN A 15 -10.58 2.90 -13.32
C GLN A 15 -11.64 2.44 -14.34
N LYS A 16 -11.69 1.14 -14.64
CA LYS A 16 -12.61 0.57 -15.65
C LYS A 16 -12.52 1.25 -17.03
N ARG A 17 -11.37 1.81 -17.38
CA ARG A 17 -11.12 2.49 -18.64
C ARG A 17 -9.96 1.84 -19.39
N HIS A 18 -10.18 1.56 -20.65
CA HIS A 18 -9.12 1.15 -21.57
C HIS A 18 -8.52 2.42 -22.20
N SER A 19 -7.37 2.85 -21.68
CA SER A 19 -6.69 4.03 -22.20
C SER A 19 -5.20 3.75 -22.40
N TYR A 20 -4.64 4.25 -23.49
CA TYR A 20 -3.19 4.27 -23.70
C TYR A 20 -2.46 5.05 -22.58
N VAL A 21 -3.15 6.00 -21.94
CA VAL A 21 -2.64 6.75 -20.80
C VAL A 21 -2.28 5.81 -19.63
N SER A 22 -3.08 4.75 -19.39
CA SER A 22 -2.75 3.76 -18.35
C SER A 22 -1.46 3.00 -18.66
N ALA A 23 -1.17 2.73 -19.93
CA ALA A 23 0.10 2.11 -20.34
C ALA A 23 1.29 3.06 -20.16
N ALA A 24 1.11 4.34 -20.50
CA ALA A 24 2.15 5.36 -20.28
C ALA A 24 2.51 5.49 -18.79
N PHE A 25 1.51 5.53 -17.89
CA PHE A 25 1.77 5.52 -16.45
C PHE A 25 2.42 4.22 -15.97
N GLY A 26 2.11 3.08 -16.58
CA GLY A 26 2.81 1.82 -16.31
C GLY A 26 4.30 1.89 -16.65
N VAL A 27 4.64 2.55 -17.75
CA VAL A 27 6.04 2.80 -18.16
C VAL A 27 6.73 3.74 -17.16
N PHE A 28 6.10 4.85 -16.75
CA PHE A 28 6.65 5.74 -15.74
C PHE A 28 6.91 5.02 -14.42
N TYR A 29 5.98 4.17 -13.99
CA TYR A 29 6.17 3.35 -12.78
C TYR A 29 7.38 2.42 -12.90
N ALA A 30 7.59 1.79 -14.05
CA ALA A 30 8.72 0.87 -14.27
C ALA A 30 10.08 1.59 -14.39
N PHE A 31 10.08 2.87 -14.74
CA PHE A 31 11.30 3.69 -14.87
C PHE A 31 11.44 4.72 -13.75
N CYS A 32 10.79 4.53 -12.62
CA CYS A 32 11.04 5.37 -11.46
C CYS A 32 12.46 5.14 -10.90
N ALA A 33 12.97 6.12 -10.18
CA ALA A 33 14.35 6.10 -9.65
C ALA A 33 14.64 4.87 -8.79
N TYR A 34 13.65 4.36 -8.06
CA TYR A 34 13.81 3.15 -7.27
C TYR A 34 14.26 1.95 -8.11
N PHE A 35 13.62 1.71 -9.26
CA PHE A 35 14.04 0.62 -10.16
C PHE A 35 15.42 0.88 -10.77
N LEU A 36 15.73 2.13 -11.10
CA LEU A 36 17.01 2.50 -11.70
C LEU A 36 18.16 2.44 -10.71
N ALA A 37 17.93 2.83 -9.45
CA ALA A 37 18.94 2.81 -8.41
C ALA A 37 19.18 1.42 -7.82
N TYR A 38 18.13 0.60 -7.70
CA TYR A 38 18.18 -0.69 -7.00
C TYR A 38 17.97 -1.90 -7.94
N TYR A 39 18.19 -1.76 -9.24
CA TYR A 39 18.03 -2.86 -10.22
C TYR A 39 18.89 -4.09 -9.90
N TRP A 40 20.00 -3.92 -9.21
CA TRP A 40 20.89 -4.99 -8.78
C TRP A 40 20.32 -5.80 -7.59
N ASN A 41 19.37 -5.24 -6.84
CA ASN A 41 18.75 -5.90 -5.71
C ASN A 41 17.38 -6.49 -6.11
N ILE A 42 17.42 -7.60 -6.83
CA ILE A 42 16.27 -8.25 -7.44
C ILE A 42 15.19 -8.58 -6.41
N MET A 43 15.58 -8.95 -5.17
CA MET A 43 14.64 -9.31 -4.10
C MET A 43 13.69 -8.17 -3.71
N TRP A 44 14.12 -6.91 -3.85
CA TRP A 44 13.28 -5.76 -3.52
C TRP A 44 12.33 -5.39 -4.66
N ILE A 45 12.72 -5.72 -5.90
CA ILE A 45 11.93 -5.42 -7.10
C ILE A 45 10.61 -6.21 -7.11
N ASP A 46 10.60 -7.42 -6.55
CA ASP A 46 9.39 -8.24 -6.44
C ASP A 46 8.27 -7.51 -5.69
N GLY A 47 8.63 -6.74 -4.65
CA GLY A 47 7.68 -5.89 -3.94
C GLY A 47 6.98 -4.89 -4.84
N MET A 48 7.74 -4.23 -5.71
CA MET A 48 7.20 -3.25 -6.66
C MET A 48 6.34 -3.89 -7.76
N ILE A 49 6.62 -5.14 -8.13
CA ILE A 49 5.81 -5.88 -9.11
C ILE A 49 4.47 -6.29 -8.50
N LEU A 50 4.48 -6.75 -7.25
CA LEU A 50 3.30 -7.32 -6.58
C LEU A 50 2.42 -6.28 -5.91
N LEU A 51 2.97 -5.12 -5.51
CA LEU A 51 2.23 -4.06 -4.82
C LEU A 51 0.97 -3.61 -5.57
N PRO A 52 0.97 -3.34 -6.89
CA PRO A 52 -0.24 -2.98 -7.63
C PRO A 52 -1.32 -4.06 -7.58
N LEU A 53 -0.92 -5.34 -7.55
CA LEU A 53 -1.86 -6.47 -7.46
C LEU A 53 -2.44 -6.60 -6.04
N ILE A 54 -1.65 -6.33 -5.01
CA ILE A 54 -2.10 -6.27 -3.60
C ILE A 54 -3.15 -5.18 -3.45
N VAL A 55 -2.86 -3.97 -3.95
CA VAL A 55 -3.78 -2.83 -3.92
C VAL A 55 -5.10 -3.16 -4.64
N LEU A 56 -5.02 -3.69 -5.86
CA LEU A 56 -6.20 -4.13 -6.61
C LEU A 56 -7.00 -5.21 -5.87
N GLY A 57 -6.28 -6.14 -5.22
CA GLY A 57 -6.90 -7.19 -4.43
C GLY A 57 -7.66 -6.64 -3.22
N ILE A 58 -7.15 -5.62 -2.55
CA ILE A 58 -7.83 -4.92 -1.45
C ILE A 58 -9.08 -4.19 -1.97
N GLU A 59 -8.99 -3.50 -3.10
CA GLU A 59 -10.16 -2.85 -3.73
C GLU A 59 -11.26 -3.87 -4.07
N GLN A 60 -10.88 -5.01 -4.65
CA GLN A 60 -11.83 -6.09 -4.96
C GLN A 60 -12.44 -6.71 -3.70
N LEU A 61 -11.66 -6.85 -2.64
CA LEU A 61 -12.13 -7.36 -1.35
C LEU A 61 -13.15 -6.41 -0.72
N VAL A 62 -12.88 -5.10 -0.71
CA VAL A 62 -13.78 -4.10 -0.15
C VAL A 62 -15.06 -3.98 -0.97
N ASN A 63 -14.96 -3.97 -2.30
CA ASN A 63 -16.10 -3.75 -3.20
C ASN A 63 -16.94 -5.02 -3.41
N ASN A 64 -16.29 -6.16 -3.65
CA ASN A 64 -16.92 -7.40 -4.11
C ASN A 64 -16.79 -8.55 -3.11
N GLY A 65 -16.00 -8.38 -2.03
CA GLY A 65 -15.71 -9.44 -1.06
C GLY A 65 -14.77 -10.53 -1.58
N LYS A 66 -14.14 -10.34 -2.75
CA LYS A 66 -13.20 -11.30 -3.35
C LYS A 66 -11.78 -11.01 -2.91
N GLY A 67 -11.21 -11.87 -2.06
CA GLY A 67 -9.87 -11.70 -1.50
C GLY A 67 -8.78 -12.57 -2.15
N ALA A 68 -9.09 -13.39 -3.14
CA ALA A 68 -8.13 -14.34 -3.72
C ALA A 68 -6.89 -13.66 -4.33
N LEU A 69 -7.08 -12.56 -5.06
CA LEU A 69 -5.97 -11.80 -5.65
C LEU A 69 -5.07 -11.19 -4.56
N TYR A 70 -5.69 -10.60 -3.53
CA TYR A 70 -4.97 -10.04 -2.39
C TYR A 70 -4.14 -11.11 -1.67
N THR A 71 -4.78 -12.23 -1.29
CA THR A 71 -4.12 -13.33 -0.60
C THR A 71 -2.98 -13.93 -1.42
N GLY A 72 -3.20 -14.18 -2.71
CA GLY A 72 -2.19 -14.75 -3.59
C GLY A 72 -1.00 -13.82 -3.79
N ALA A 73 -1.23 -12.55 -4.10
CA ALA A 73 -0.16 -11.57 -4.30
C ALA A 73 0.64 -11.33 -3.01
N LEU A 74 -0.04 -11.22 -1.86
CA LEU A 74 0.62 -11.05 -0.56
C LEU A 74 1.41 -12.29 -0.17
N ALA A 75 0.87 -13.50 -0.37
CA ALA A 75 1.57 -14.74 -0.08
C ALA A 75 2.84 -14.88 -0.93
N VAL A 76 2.76 -14.62 -2.24
CA VAL A 76 3.94 -14.66 -3.13
C VAL A 76 5.00 -13.67 -2.65
N LEU A 77 4.60 -12.46 -2.24
CA LEU A 77 5.55 -11.45 -1.74
C LEU A 77 6.20 -11.88 -0.43
N LEU A 78 5.44 -12.43 0.51
CA LEU A 78 5.97 -12.94 1.78
C LEU A 78 6.94 -14.12 1.59
N LEU A 79 6.68 -14.98 0.59
CA LEU A 79 7.58 -16.08 0.23
C LEU A 79 8.85 -15.59 -0.47
N SER A 80 8.75 -14.58 -1.32
CA SER A 80 9.88 -14.00 -2.05
C SER A 80 10.81 -13.22 -1.14
N ASN A 81 10.24 -12.34 -0.29
CA ASN A 81 11.01 -11.51 0.64
C ASN A 81 10.16 -11.16 1.87
N TYR A 82 10.52 -11.72 3.03
CA TYR A 82 9.78 -11.49 4.27
C TYR A 82 9.79 -10.00 4.69
N TYR A 83 10.90 -9.27 4.46
CA TYR A 83 11.05 -7.88 4.85
C TYR A 83 10.12 -6.96 4.03
N MET A 84 10.16 -7.10 2.70
CA MET A 84 9.25 -6.37 1.81
C MET A 84 7.78 -6.79 2.04
N GLY A 85 7.55 -8.08 2.33
CA GLY A 85 6.25 -8.60 2.70
C GLY A 85 5.71 -7.99 3.99
N TYR A 86 6.56 -7.82 5.01
CA TYR A 86 6.18 -7.14 6.26
C TYR A 86 5.78 -5.68 6.02
N MET A 87 6.57 -4.93 5.26
CA MET A 87 6.23 -3.56 4.88
C MET A 87 4.92 -3.49 4.09
N ALA A 88 4.70 -4.43 3.16
CA ALA A 88 3.46 -4.52 2.42
C ALA A 88 2.25 -4.87 3.31
N CYS A 89 2.44 -5.64 4.38
CA CYS A 89 1.38 -5.90 5.36
C CYS A 89 0.95 -4.61 6.08
N ILE A 90 1.90 -3.82 6.56
CA ILE A 90 1.61 -2.52 7.21
C ILE A 90 0.89 -1.60 6.22
N PHE A 91 1.42 -1.45 5.02
CA PHE A 91 0.81 -0.65 3.96
C PHE A 91 -0.61 -1.14 3.63
N SER A 92 -0.83 -2.45 3.57
CA SER A 92 -2.15 -3.04 3.27
C SER A 92 -3.20 -2.67 4.31
N VAL A 93 -2.83 -2.62 5.59
CA VAL A 93 -3.75 -2.18 6.67
C VAL A 93 -4.10 -0.71 6.48
N LEU A 94 -3.11 0.15 6.27
CA LEU A 94 -3.33 1.58 6.07
C LEU A 94 -4.19 1.84 4.82
N TYR A 95 -3.86 1.18 3.71
CA TYR A 95 -4.61 1.32 2.46
C TYR A 95 -6.04 0.79 2.58
N PHE A 96 -6.24 -0.36 3.24
CA PHE A 96 -7.58 -0.89 3.50
C PHE A 96 -8.44 0.10 4.28
N LEU A 97 -7.91 0.68 5.36
CA LEU A 97 -8.62 1.68 6.17
C LEU A 97 -8.95 2.92 5.34
N ALA A 98 -7.98 3.45 4.61
CA ALA A 98 -8.14 4.62 3.74
C ALA A 98 -9.21 4.37 2.67
N TYR A 99 -9.11 3.27 1.94
CA TYR A 99 -10.04 2.91 0.87
C TYR A 99 -11.44 2.61 1.40
N PHE A 100 -11.52 1.96 2.56
CA PHE A 100 -12.80 1.73 3.23
C PHE A 100 -13.48 3.05 3.61
N LEU A 101 -12.75 3.99 4.23
CA LEU A 101 -13.27 5.31 4.61
C LEU A 101 -13.75 6.10 3.39
N MET A 102 -13.07 5.99 2.25
CA MET A 102 -13.48 6.61 1.00
C MET A 102 -14.79 6.01 0.46
N THR A 103 -14.89 4.68 0.49
CA THR A 103 -16.01 3.94 -0.13
C THR A 103 -17.23 3.82 0.79
N ALA A 104 -17.07 4.00 2.10
CA ALA A 104 -18.14 3.96 3.06
C ALA A 104 -19.10 5.16 2.82
N LYS A 105 -20.20 4.91 2.12
CA LYS A 105 -21.30 5.89 2.03
C LYS A 105 -21.92 6.06 3.42
N PRO A 106 -22.18 7.30 3.88
CA PRO A 106 -23.00 7.49 5.06
C PRO A 106 -24.32 6.78 4.82
N ARG A 107 -24.67 5.87 5.72
CA ARG A 107 -25.96 5.18 5.69
C ARG A 107 -27.01 6.27 5.88
N PRO A 108 -28.02 6.43 5.01
CA PRO A 108 -29.20 7.19 5.37
C PRO A 108 -29.75 6.54 6.65
N GLU A 109 -29.96 7.35 7.70
CA GLU A 109 -30.62 6.90 8.91
C GLU A 109 -31.95 6.28 8.53
N GLN A 110 -31.98 4.95 8.47
CA GLN A 110 -33.23 4.23 8.36
C GLN A 110 -33.89 4.30 9.72
N SER A 111 -34.85 5.25 9.75
CA SER A 111 -36.11 5.11 10.47
C SER A 111 -36.07 4.36 11.80
N GLY A 112 -35.98 5.09 12.93
CA GLY A 112 -36.89 4.95 14.07
C GLY A 112 -37.04 3.62 14.81
N GLU A 113 -36.25 2.59 14.59
CA GLU A 113 -36.34 1.37 15.38
C GLU A 113 -35.35 1.41 16.53
N LYS A 114 -35.85 1.74 17.72
CA LYS A 114 -35.11 1.71 18.99
C LYS A 114 -34.79 0.25 19.35
N LEU A 115 -33.69 -0.26 18.84
CA LEU A 115 -33.14 -1.54 19.28
C LEU A 115 -32.70 -1.47 20.74
N THR A 116 -33.14 -2.41 21.54
CA THR A 116 -32.78 -2.55 22.96
C THR A 116 -31.26 -2.78 23.09
N THR A 117 -30.65 -2.23 24.10
CA THR A 117 -29.18 -2.24 24.35
C THR A 117 -28.58 -3.66 24.29
N ARG A 118 -29.36 -4.69 24.64
CA ARG A 118 -28.96 -6.11 24.63
C ARG A 118 -28.88 -6.70 23.22
N GLU A 119 -29.68 -6.24 22.28
CA GLU A 119 -29.65 -6.67 20.87
C GLU A 119 -28.53 -5.98 20.09
N LYS A 120 -28.11 -4.80 20.53
CA LYS A 120 -26.99 -4.04 19.94
C LYS A 120 -25.66 -4.77 20.04
N TYR A 121 -25.45 -5.59 21.07
CA TYR A 121 -24.19 -6.32 21.34
C TYR A 121 -24.26 -7.81 21.02
N SER A 122 -25.36 -8.30 20.44
CA SER A 122 -25.42 -9.69 19.95
C SER A 122 -24.42 -9.88 18.82
N ALA A 123 -23.59 -10.95 18.88
CA ALA A 123 -22.56 -11.27 17.87
C ALA A 123 -23.14 -11.30 16.45
N LYS A 124 -24.44 -11.65 16.29
CA LYS A 124 -25.15 -11.67 15.03
C LYS A 124 -25.45 -10.27 14.47
N ASN A 125 -25.63 -9.26 15.36
CA ASN A 125 -25.79 -7.84 14.97
C ASN A 125 -24.45 -7.15 14.73
N LEU A 126 -23.40 -7.59 15.44
CA LEU A 126 -22.04 -7.13 15.22
C LEU A 126 -21.53 -7.51 13.82
N MET A 127 -21.84 -8.74 13.35
CA MET A 127 -21.54 -9.19 11.97
C MET A 127 -22.42 -8.51 10.90
N ARG A 128 -23.53 -7.87 11.29
CA ARG A 128 -24.43 -7.14 10.39
C ARG A 128 -23.90 -5.72 10.08
N HIS A 129 -22.93 -5.22 10.84
CA HIS A 129 -22.24 -3.97 10.51
C HIS A 129 -21.33 -4.18 9.28
N PRO A 130 -21.55 -3.44 8.18
CA PRO A 130 -20.77 -3.62 6.94
C PRO A 130 -19.26 -3.39 7.16
N PHE A 131 -18.90 -2.58 8.12
CA PHE A 131 -17.51 -2.35 8.52
C PHE A 131 -16.88 -3.61 9.11
N LEU A 132 -17.50 -4.18 10.13
CA LEU A 132 -16.94 -5.32 10.84
C LEU A 132 -16.79 -6.56 9.95
N ASN A 133 -17.78 -6.79 9.07
CA ASN A 133 -17.71 -7.88 8.11
C ASN A 133 -16.57 -7.71 7.09
N ARG A 134 -16.32 -6.49 6.60
CA ARG A 134 -15.20 -6.21 5.71
C ARG A 134 -13.85 -6.32 6.44
N CYS A 135 -13.76 -5.84 7.68
CA CYS A 135 -12.58 -6.02 8.52
C CYS A 135 -12.31 -7.51 8.81
N ALA A 136 -13.34 -8.28 9.15
CA ALA A 136 -13.21 -9.71 9.39
C ALA A 136 -12.74 -10.47 8.14
N ARG A 137 -13.26 -10.11 6.97
CA ARG A 137 -12.78 -10.67 5.69
C ARG A 137 -11.34 -10.28 5.40
N PHE A 138 -10.99 -9.01 5.57
CA PHE A 138 -9.61 -8.54 5.38
C PHE A 138 -8.65 -9.29 6.31
N ALA A 139 -8.97 -9.39 7.60
CA ALA A 139 -8.19 -10.13 8.57
C ALA A 139 -8.09 -11.62 8.20
N GLY A 140 -9.20 -12.26 7.82
CA GLY A 140 -9.23 -13.66 7.41
C GLY A 140 -8.35 -13.96 6.19
N PHE A 141 -8.41 -13.12 5.16
CA PHE A 141 -7.59 -13.27 3.96
C PHE A 141 -6.12 -12.93 4.21
N SER A 142 -5.82 -11.98 5.12
CA SER A 142 -4.44 -11.67 5.55
C SER A 142 -3.85 -12.83 6.36
N LEU A 143 -4.61 -13.39 7.29
CA LEU A 143 -4.19 -14.58 8.06
C LEU A 143 -4.01 -15.80 7.15
N LEU A 144 -4.84 -15.96 6.14
CA LEU A 144 -4.69 -17.03 5.14
C LEU A 144 -3.38 -16.85 4.35
N ALA A 145 -3.05 -15.62 3.92
CA ALA A 145 -1.78 -15.34 3.25
C ALA A 145 -0.59 -15.66 4.17
N GLY A 146 -0.61 -15.20 5.43
CA GLY A 146 0.42 -15.51 6.43
C GLY A 146 0.52 -17.00 6.74
N GLY A 147 -0.61 -17.70 6.82
CA GLY A 147 -0.67 -19.16 7.05
C GLY A 147 -0.05 -19.96 5.91
N LEU A 148 -0.31 -19.57 4.65
CA LEU A 148 0.33 -20.19 3.48
C LEU A 148 1.86 -20.02 3.50
N CYS A 149 2.35 -18.92 4.07
CA CYS A 149 3.76 -18.59 4.16
C CYS A 149 4.40 -19.01 5.50
N ALA A 150 3.65 -19.66 6.39
CA ALA A 150 4.13 -20.05 7.72
C ALA A 150 5.39 -20.92 7.68
N VAL A 151 5.54 -21.74 6.64
CA VAL A 151 6.73 -22.57 6.40
C VAL A 151 8.02 -21.76 6.33
N THR A 152 7.97 -20.55 5.78
CA THR A 152 9.13 -19.65 5.70
C THR A 152 9.15 -18.64 6.85
N LEU A 153 8.00 -18.12 7.26
CA LEU A 153 7.91 -17.10 8.29
C LEU A 153 8.27 -17.60 9.68
N LEU A 154 7.88 -18.83 10.05
CA LEU A 154 8.17 -19.39 11.38
C LEU A 154 9.67 -19.62 11.59
N PRO A 155 10.41 -20.32 10.69
CA PRO A 155 11.85 -20.45 10.84
C PRO A 155 12.57 -19.10 10.85
N THR A 156 12.18 -18.15 9.98
CA THR A 156 12.76 -16.81 9.94
C THR A 156 12.56 -16.08 11.27
N TYR A 157 11.38 -16.15 11.85
CA TYR A 157 11.09 -15.56 13.16
C TYR A 157 11.97 -16.13 14.28
N PHE A 158 12.13 -17.47 14.33
CA PHE A 158 12.99 -18.12 15.33
C PHE A 158 14.48 -17.77 15.14
N LEU A 159 14.95 -17.70 13.89
CA LEU A 159 16.32 -17.30 13.57
C LEU A 159 16.59 -15.84 13.96
N LEU A 160 15.66 -14.94 13.67
CA LEU A 160 15.79 -13.53 14.04
C LEU A 160 15.82 -13.33 15.55
N ARG A 161 15.05 -14.08 16.31
CA ARG A 161 15.08 -14.03 17.80
C ARG A 161 16.43 -14.40 18.40
N GLY A 162 17.18 -15.28 17.74
CA GLY A 162 18.54 -15.68 18.14
C GLY A 162 19.65 -14.79 17.57
N SER A 163 19.33 -13.82 16.72
CA SER A 163 20.28 -12.95 16.06
C SER A 163 20.47 -11.63 16.80
N SER A 164 21.65 -11.06 16.73
CA SER A 164 21.98 -9.71 17.21
C SER A 164 21.14 -8.60 16.54
N ALA A 165 20.51 -8.89 15.42
CA ALA A 165 19.61 -7.94 14.73
C ALA A 165 18.38 -7.53 15.54
N THR A 166 18.03 -8.26 16.60
CA THR A 166 16.92 -7.93 17.52
C THR A 166 17.40 -7.27 18.82
N SER A 167 18.72 -7.07 19.00
CA SER A 167 19.28 -6.47 20.20
C SER A 167 19.22 -4.95 20.20
N ASP A 168 19.01 -4.32 19.04
CA ASP A 168 18.90 -2.88 18.95
C ASP A 168 17.53 -2.44 19.47
N SER A 169 17.55 -1.57 20.49
CA SER A 169 16.36 -0.93 21.03
C SER A 169 15.70 -0.08 19.94
N PHE A 170 14.38 -0.04 19.94
CA PHE A 170 13.62 0.87 19.07
C PHE A 170 14.17 2.30 19.22
N PRO A 171 14.39 3.05 18.13
CA PRO A 171 14.91 4.42 18.23
C PRO A 171 13.98 5.26 19.11
N THR A 172 14.56 5.86 20.15
CA THR A 172 13.83 6.68 21.13
C THR A 172 13.60 8.11 20.64
N THR A 173 14.32 8.51 19.60
CA THR A 173 14.24 9.83 18.97
C THR A 173 13.74 9.71 17.54
N PHE A 174 12.81 10.58 17.18
CA PHE A 174 12.33 10.71 15.80
C PHE A 174 13.32 11.59 15.04
N GLU A 175 14.35 11.00 14.45
CA GLU A 175 15.29 11.71 13.60
C GLU A 175 14.83 11.61 12.15
N SER A 176 14.59 12.75 11.53
CA SER A 176 14.31 12.83 10.09
C SER A 176 15.65 13.00 9.36
N TYR A 177 16.03 12.02 8.59
CA TYR A 177 17.25 12.08 7.76
C TYR A 177 17.09 12.99 6.53
N PHE A 178 15.88 13.41 6.19
CA PHE A 178 15.59 14.23 5.02
C PHE A 178 14.68 15.39 5.38
N THR A 179 14.94 16.54 4.76
CA THR A 179 14.03 17.69 4.80
C THR A 179 13.02 17.62 3.66
N ILE A 180 11.90 18.35 3.79
CA ILE A 180 10.90 18.47 2.70
C ILE A 180 11.52 19.05 1.42
N PHE A 181 12.55 19.90 1.57
CA PHE A 181 13.27 20.47 0.44
C PHE A 181 14.11 19.43 -0.30
N ASP A 182 14.69 18.45 0.38
CA ASP A 182 15.43 17.34 -0.23
C ASP A 182 14.52 16.49 -1.13
N PHE A 183 13.26 16.34 -0.74
CA PHE A 183 12.25 15.69 -1.58
C PHE A 183 12.04 16.43 -2.92
N LEU A 184 11.93 17.76 -2.89
CA LEU A 184 11.81 18.56 -4.11
C LEU A 184 13.09 18.55 -4.93
N THR A 185 14.25 18.66 -4.27
CA THR A 185 15.55 18.63 -4.91
C THR A 185 15.79 17.31 -5.65
N SER A 186 15.37 16.17 -5.08
CA SER A 186 15.47 14.85 -5.70
C SER A 186 14.67 14.71 -7.01
N HIS A 187 13.76 15.64 -7.30
CA HIS A 187 12.97 15.65 -8.53
C HIS A 187 13.54 16.57 -9.63
N LEU A 188 14.65 17.26 -9.35
CA LEU A 188 15.34 18.05 -10.37
C LEU A 188 16.10 17.11 -11.31
N SER A 189 16.12 17.45 -12.60
CA SER A 189 16.87 16.72 -13.61
C SER A 189 18.36 16.90 -13.41
N ALA A 190 19.15 15.91 -13.79
CA ALA A 190 20.62 15.89 -13.74
C ALA A 190 21.22 15.66 -12.34
N LEU A 191 20.47 15.18 -11.36
CA LEU A 191 21.06 14.65 -10.14
C LEU A 191 21.53 13.22 -10.36
N GLU A 192 22.73 12.92 -9.89
CA GLU A 192 23.27 11.56 -9.93
C GLU A 192 22.49 10.67 -8.97
N THR A 193 22.07 9.50 -9.46
CA THR A 193 21.45 8.48 -8.60
C THR A 193 22.53 7.90 -7.67
N THR A 194 22.34 8.00 -6.38
CA THR A 194 23.25 7.45 -5.40
C THR A 194 22.90 6.00 -5.08
N ILE A 195 23.88 5.11 -5.20
CA ILE A 195 23.74 3.69 -4.84
C ILE A 195 23.76 3.51 -3.32
N ARG A 196 24.30 4.47 -2.56
CA ARG A 196 24.34 4.44 -1.10
C ARG A 196 23.04 4.94 -0.52
N SER A 197 22.41 4.09 0.28
CA SER A 197 21.11 4.36 0.89
C SER A 197 21.15 5.14 2.21
N SER A 198 22.33 5.39 2.76
CA SER A 198 22.49 6.03 4.07
C SER A 198 23.77 6.83 4.15
N GLY A 199 23.65 8.10 4.47
CA GLY A 199 24.71 9.07 4.70
C GLY A 199 24.07 10.45 4.82
N ASP A 200 24.65 11.33 5.63
CA ASP A 200 24.11 12.65 5.93
C ASP A 200 24.02 13.58 4.69
N ASP A 201 24.72 13.23 3.59
CA ASP A 201 24.79 14.01 2.36
C ASP A 201 24.15 13.32 1.14
N VAL A 202 23.29 12.30 1.35
CA VAL A 202 22.73 11.53 0.25
C VAL A 202 21.24 11.81 0.07
N LEU A 203 20.85 12.32 -1.10
CA LEU A 203 19.46 12.56 -1.44
C LEU A 203 18.72 11.22 -1.66
N PRO A 204 17.45 11.10 -1.22
CA PRO A 204 16.67 9.89 -1.40
C PRO A 204 16.34 9.64 -2.89
N ASN A 205 16.42 8.38 -3.33
CA ASN A 205 16.09 7.96 -4.70
C ASN A 205 14.58 7.84 -4.90
N ILE A 206 13.85 8.96 -4.82
CA ILE A 206 12.38 9.02 -4.90
C ILE A 206 11.86 9.62 -6.19
N TYR A 207 12.72 9.89 -7.17
CA TYR A 207 12.32 10.47 -8.44
C TYR A 207 11.30 9.57 -9.17
N CYS A 208 10.12 10.10 -9.41
CA CYS A 208 9.04 9.41 -10.13
C CYS A 208 8.69 10.06 -11.48
N GLY A 209 9.48 11.03 -11.90
CA GLY A 209 9.23 11.85 -13.09
C GLY A 209 8.59 13.19 -12.75
N VAL A 210 8.85 14.19 -13.56
CA VAL A 210 8.30 15.56 -13.39
C VAL A 210 6.79 15.58 -13.61
N LEU A 211 6.28 14.76 -14.52
CA LEU A 211 4.85 14.75 -14.85
C LEU A 211 3.96 14.32 -13.66
N PRO A 212 4.23 13.21 -12.95
CA PRO A 212 3.50 12.89 -11.72
C PRO A 212 3.57 14.01 -10.68
N LEU A 213 4.74 14.63 -10.49
CA LEU A 213 4.90 15.74 -9.55
C LEU A 213 4.01 16.95 -9.89
N LEU A 214 3.87 17.30 -11.16
CA LEU A 214 2.98 18.39 -11.61
C LEU A 214 1.50 18.01 -11.48
N LEU A 215 1.16 16.73 -11.60
CA LEU A 215 -0.23 16.28 -11.50
C LEU A 215 -0.75 16.29 -10.06
N VAL A 216 0.12 16.14 -9.05
CA VAL A 216 -0.30 16.19 -7.64
C VAL A 216 -0.94 17.52 -7.23
N PRO A 217 -0.33 18.70 -7.49
CA PRO A 217 -0.99 19.98 -7.22
C PRO A 217 -2.29 20.15 -8.01
N LEU A 218 -2.32 19.73 -9.27
CA LEU A 218 -3.53 19.80 -10.09
C LEU A 218 -4.66 18.94 -9.50
N TYR A 219 -4.33 17.75 -8.97
CA TYR A 219 -5.28 16.91 -8.27
C TYR A 219 -5.81 17.59 -7.00
N LEU A 220 -4.94 18.23 -6.22
CA LEU A 220 -5.30 18.92 -4.98
C LEU A 220 -6.18 20.16 -5.24
N ILE A 221 -5.91 20.90 -6.30
CA ILE A 221 -6.67 22.11 -6.68
C ILE A 221 -8.02 21.74 -7.33
N ASN A 222 -8.16 20.55 -7.91
CA ASN A 222 -9.34 20.14 -8.63
C ASN A 222 -10.58 20.11 -7.73
N ARG A 223 -11.51 21.05 -7.94
CA ARG A 223 -12.75 21.19 -7.16
C ARG A 223 -13.79 20.09 -7.43
N ARG A 224 -13.63 19.29 -8.49
CA ARG A 224 -14.52 18.16 -8.79
C ARG A 224 -14.27 16.95 -7.92
N ILE A 225 -13.13 16.90 -7.24
CA ILE A 225 -12.73 15.82 -6.34
C ILE A 225 -13.07 16.22 -4.91
N SER A 226 -13.74 15.34 -4.18
CA SER A 226 -14.16 15.61 -2.81
C SER A 226 -12.96 15.75 -1.88
N LEU A 227 -13.06 16.64 -0.88
CA LEU A 227 -12.01 16.82 0.14
C LEU A 227 -11.74 15.52 0.90
N ARG A 228 -12.76 14.68 1.08
CA ARG A 228 -12.65 13.37 1.71
C ARG A 228 -11.75 12.43 0.91
N GLU A 229 -11.92 12.39 -0.40
CA GLU A 229 -11.10 11.58 -1.30
C GLU A 229 -9.63 12.03 -1.29
N LYS A 230 -9.41 13.35 -1.34
CA LYS A 230 -8.06 13.94 -1.25
C LYS A 230 -7.38 13.57 0.06
N ALA A 231 -8.06 13.72 1.20
CA ALA A 231 -7.52 13.41 2.52
C ALA A 231 -7.15 11.93 2.64
N VAL A 232 -8.00 11.04 2.13
CA VAL A 232 -7.77 9.59 2.20
C VAL A 232 -6.54 9.14 1.40
N TYR A 233 -6.26 9.77 0.26
CA TYR A 233 -5.06 9.43 -0.52
C TYR A 233 -3.78 10.10 -0.02
N ILE A 234 -3.87 11.21 0.72
CA ILE A 234 -2.69 11.87 1.31
C ILE A 234 -2.20 11.12 2.55
N VAL A 235 -3.11 10.67 3.42
CA VAL A 235 -2.76 10.02 4.71
C VAL A 235 -1.86 8.78 4.58
N PRO A 236 -2.02 7.87 3.60
CA PRO A 236 -1.11 6.75 3.45
C PRO A 236 0.26 7.10 2.85
N VAL A 237 0.42 8.33 2.36
CA VAL A 237 1.64 8.79 1.66
C VAL A 237 2.49 9.70 2.56
N SER A 238 1.89 10.30 3.59
CA SER A 238 2.57 11.11 4.62
C SER A 238 3.09 10.24 5.76
#